data_09b9250eeb72ba8a9bc84b2a4b55c21b
#
_entry.id   09b9250eeb72ba8a9bc84b2a4b55c21b
#
_cell.length_a   1.000
_cell.length_b   1.000
_cell.length_c   1.000
_cell.angle_alpha   90.00
_cell.angle_beta   90.00
_cell.angle_gamma   90.00
#
_symmetry.space_group_name_H-M   'P 1'
#
loop_
_entity.id
_entity.type
_entity.pdbx_description
1 polymer ?
#
loop_
_entity_poly.entity_id
_entity_poly.type
_entity_poly.pdbx_seq_one_letter_code
_entity_poly.pdbx_strand_id
1 'polypeptide(L)'
;MKKNSIKESIDAMCKSLGFKKDRRSGHYMREVTPGLEDAIHFFFKPYSGKAVSVSFVVGIYLKELVDLIDELYEKTDGYKSLLWLWCGDLLPDPKVVQWMYYTENGDPEQLCGEIRQFIVDYAEPFFVRNHDWKDISDSIVKRKYADAEGTPVAVAMYYRGEQDRGIDYWTEILKGRDNRNEKDELFLKKYRSLPPYDGDIQRRYSVEAIEGARKRK
;
A
#
# COMPACT_ATOMS: atom_id res chain seq x y z
N MET A 1 -0.21 -32.48 3.67
CA MET A 1 -1.41 -31.92 4.32
C MET A 1 -1.17 -30.74 5.29
N LYS A 2 0.07 -30.29 5.55
CA LYS A 2 0.38 -29.28 6.59
C LYS A 2 0.77 -27.87 6.07
N LYS A 3 0.87 -27.63 4.76
CA LYS A 3 1.05 -26.27 4.20
C LYS A 3 -0.15 -25.34 4.42
N ASN A 4 -1.31 -25.90 4.74
CA ASN A 4 -2.53 -25.13 4.97
C ASN A 4 -2.59 -24.54 6.39
N SER A 5 -1.94 -25.12 7.40
CA SER A 5 -2.10 -24.66 8.78
C SER A 5 -1.61 -23.23 9.02
N ILE A 6 -0.41 -22.86 8.53
CA ILE A 6 0.09 -21.49 8.75
C ILE A 6 -0.73 -20.44 8.01
N LYS A 7 -1.22 -20.74 6.80
CA LYS A 7 -2.08 -19.81 6.06
C LYS A 7 -3.44 -19.64 6.75
N GLU A 8 -4.01 -20.73 7.25
CA GLU A 8 -5.26 -20.70 8.00
C GLU A 8 -5.12 -19.92 9.31
N SER A 9 -3.99 -20.08 10.02
CA SER A 9 -3.70 -19.32 11.23
C SER A 9 -3.50 -17.83 10.94
N ILE A 10 -2.82 -17.48 9.83
CA ILE A 10 -2.69 -16.08 9.37
C ILE A 10 -4.05 -15.52 8.97
N ASP A 11 -4.89 -16.28 8.25
CA ASP A 11 -6.25 -15.85 7.89
C ASP A 11 -7.08 -15.54 9.16
N ALA A 12 -7.01 -16.41 10.17
CA ALA A 12 -7.71 -16.23 11.45
C ALA A 12 -7.16 -15.01 12.24
N MET A 13 -5.84 -14.86 12.29
CA MET A 13 -5.19 -13.71 12.92
C MET A 13 -5.60 -12.39 12.26
N CYS A 14 -5.49 -12.29 10.93
CA CYS A 14 -5.89 -11.08 10.21
C CYS A 14 -7.36 -10.74 10.43
N LYS A 15 -8.23 -11.76 10.42
CA LYS A 15 -9.66 -11.57 10.73
C LYS A 15 -9.87 -11.01 12.14
N SER A 16 -9.11 -11.48 13.13
CA SER A 16 -9.18 -10.98 14.51
C SER A 16 -8.72 -9.54 14.66
N LEU A 17 -7.88 -9.03 13.73
CA LEU A 17 -7.44 -7.65 13.62
C LEU A 17 -8.37 -6.78 12.73
N GLY A 18 -9.51 -7.33 12.31
CA GLY A 18 -10.50 -6.62 11.50
C GLY A 18 -10.25 -6.64 9.99
N PHE A 19 -9.22 -7.34 9.53
CA PHE A 19 -8.93 -7.45 8.10
C PHE A 19 -9.78 -8.53 7.43
N LYS A 20 -10.15 -8.30 6.18
CA LYS A 20 -10.83 -9.26 5.30
C LYS A 20 -9.96 -9.54 4.08
N LYS A 21 -9.86 -10.81 3.70
CA LYS A 21 -9.10 -11.20 2.52
C LYS A 21 -9.84 -10.82 1.25
N ASP A 22 -9.23 -9.99 0.42
CA ASP A 22 -9.69 -9.75 -0.94
C ASP A 22 -9.35 -10.96 -1.82
N ARG A 23 -10.37 -11.53 -2.49
CA ARG A 23 -10.23 -12.76 -3.28
C ARG A 23 -9.44 -12.56 -4.57
N ARG A 24 -9.42 -11.35 -5.13
CA ARG A 24 -8.72 -11.05 -6.39
C ARG A 24 -7.23 -10.86 -6.17
N SER A 25 -6.88 -9.99 -5.25
CA SER A 25 -5.48 -9.64 -4.97
C SER A 25 -4.81 -10.59 -3.97
N GLY A 26 -5.59 -11.29 -3.13
CA GLY A 26 -5.08 -12.06 -2.00
C GLY A 26 -4.61 -11.19 -0.82
N HIS A 27 -4.81 -9.88 -0.89
CA HIS A 27 -4.48 -8.95 0.19
C HIS A 27 -5.51 -9.03 1.32
N TYR A 28 -5.08 -8.73 2.53
CA TYR A 28 -5.97 -8.53 3.67
C TYR A 28 -6.23 -7.03 3.78
N MET A 29 -7.51 -6.64 3.65
CA MET A 29 -7.96 -5.26 3.61
C MET A 29 -8.83 -4.95 4.81
N ARG A 30 -8.68 -3.72 5.37
CA ARG A 30 -9.50 -3.22 6.47
C ARG A 30 -9.96 -1.80 6.14
N GLU A 31 -11.26 -1.63 5.96
CA GLU A 31 -11.84 -0.33 5.67
C GLU A 31 -11.71 0.60 6.88
N VAL A 32 -11.11 1.76 6.68
CA VAL A 32 -11.00 2.87 7.64
C VAL A 32 -12.21 3.80 7.48
N THR A 33 -12.45 4.23 6.25
CA THR A 33 -13.60 5.01 5.79
C THR A 33 -13.83 4.67 4.31
N PRO A 34 -15.00 4.99 3.72
CA PRO A 34 -15.24 4.70 2.31
C PRO A 34 -14.11 5.25 1.41
N GLY A 35 -13.46 4.37 0.68
CA GLY A 35 -12.35 4.70 -0.24
C GLY A 35 -10.96 4.69 0.39
N LEU A 36 -10.82 4.53 1.70
CA LEU A 36 -9.54 4.39 2.40
C LEU A 36 -9.47 3.06 3.14
N GLU A 37 -8.51 2.22 2.81
CA GLU A 37 -8.33 0.91 3.41
C GLU A 37 -6.86 0.69 3.82
N ASP A 38 -6.66 0.07 4.98
CA ASP A 38 -5.38 -0.53 5.37
C ASP A 38 -5.20 -1.86 4.66
N ALA A 39 -3.99 -2.20 4.29
CA ALA A 39 -3.70 -3.44 3.57
C ALA A 39 -2.46 -4.17 4.10
N ILE A 40 -2.53 -5.50 4.14
CA ILE A 40 -1.40 -6.38 4.43
C ILE A 40 -1.34 -7.45 3.34
N HIS A 41 -0.14 -7.73 2.83
CA HIS A 41 0.09 -8.85 1.93
C HIS A 41 1.21 -9.73 2.42
N PHE A 42 0.98 -11.04 2.49
CA PHE A 42 1.94 -12.02 2.96
C PHE A 42 2.59 -12.77 1.80
N PHE A 43 3.90 -12.93 1.90
CA PHE A 43 4.71 -13.75 1.00
C PHE A 43 5.14 -15.02 1.71
N PHE A 44 5.01 -16.15 1.00
CA PHE A 44 5.40 -17.46 1.48
C PHE A 44 6.43 -18.04 0.51
N LYS A 45 7.69 -18.06 0.90
CA LYS A 45 8.78 -18.59 0.07
C LYS A 45 9.29 -19.90 0.67
N PRO A 46 9.47 -20.96 -0.14
CA PRO A 46 10.17 -22.16 0.30
C PRO A 46 11.56 -21.78 0.80
N TYR A 47 11.96 -22.37 1.93
CA TYR A 47 13.29 -22.25 2.49
C TYR A 47 13.91 -23.65 2.64
N SER A 48 15.16 -23.76 3.06
CA SER A 48 15.87 -25.03 3.16
C SER A 48 15.08 -26.11 3.91
N GLY A 49 15.00 -27.31 3.33
CA GLY A 49 14.24 -28.44 3.89
C GLY A 49 12.74 -28.24 3.86
N LYS A 50 12.06 -28.43 5.00
CA LYS A 50 10.59 -28.29 5.15
C LYS A 50 10.16 -26.92 5.71
N ALA A 51 11.08 -25.95 5.74
CA ALA A 51 10.82 -24.62 6.24
C ALA A 51 10.20 -23.73 5.15
N VAL A 52 9.34 -22.79 5.58
CA VAL A 52 8.77 -21.72 4.76
C VAL A 52 9.14 -20.41 5.40
N SER A 53 9.71 -19.52 4.62
CA SER A 53 9.91 -18.12 5.03
C SER A 53 8.60 -17.37 4.84
N VAL A 54 8.18 -16.66 5.88
CA VAL A 54 7.02 -15.78 5.87
C VAL A 54 7.50 -14.35 6.01
N SER A 55 7.12 -13.51 5.08
CA SER A 55 7.34 -12.06 5.14
C SER A 55 6.05 -11.34 4.72
N PHE A 56 5.94 -10.06 5.01
CA PHE A 56 4.77 -9.30 4.60
C PHE A 56 5.13 -7.85 4.28
N VAL A 57 4.26 -7.21 3.54
CA VAL A 57 4.24 -5.77 3.29
C VAL A 57 2.95 -5.20 3.84
N VAL A 58 3.00 -3.96 4.28
CA VAL A 58 1.82 -3.19 4.66
C VAL A 58 1.63 -2.03 3.70
N GLY A 59 0.41 -1.61 3.50
CA GLY A 59 0.13 -0.52 2.57
C GLY A 59 -1.19 0.16 2.85
N ILE A 60 -1.40 1.26 2.16
CA ILE A 60 -2.64 2.02 2.15
C ILE A 60 -3.25 1.94 0.74
N TYR A 61 -4.52 1.64 0.67
CA TYR A 61 -5.32 1.80 -0.54
C TYR A 61 -6.16 3.06 -0.43
N LEU A 62 -5.99 3.96 -1.39
CA LEU A 62 -6.77 5.16 -1.52
C LEU A 62 -7.44 5.14 -2.89
N LYS A 63 -8.76 4.96 -2.89
CA LYS A 63 -9.56 4.71 -4.10
C LYS A 63 -9.36 5.79 -5.16
N GLU A 64 -9.45 7.05 -4.78
CA GLU A 64 -9.35 8.18 -5.72
C GLU A 64 -8.00 8.23 -6.42
N LEU A 65 -6.92 7.95 -5.68
CA LEU A 65 -5.58 7.92 -6.26
C LEU A 65 -5.43 6.77 -7.25
N VAL A 66 -5.94 5.60 -6.88
CA VAL A 66 -5.89 4.41 -7.74
C VAL A 66 -6.76 4.58 -8.98
N ASP A 67 -7.99 5.09 -8.82
CA ASP A 67 -8.91 5.31 -9.94
C ASP A 67 -8.29 6.27 -10.96
N LEU A 68 -7.65 7.36 -10.52
CA LEU A 68 -6.99 8.29 -11.43
C LEU A 68 -5.76 7.67 -12.12
N ILE A 69 -4.96 6.88 -11.39
CA ILE A 69 -3.86 6.14 -11.99
C ILE A 69 -4.38 5.20 -13.09
N ASP A 70 -5.41 4.43 -12.78
CA ASP A 70 -5.97 3.45 -13.72
C ASP A 70 -6.59 4.14 -14.95
N GLU A 71 -7.27 5.27 -14.78
CA GLU A 71 -7.79 6.09 -15.86
C GLU A 71 -6.67 6.62 -16.77
N LEU A 72 -5.60 7.17 -16.17
CA LEU A 72 -4.48 7.74 -16.92
C LEU A 72 -3.73 6.66 -17.72
N TYR A 73 -3.59 5.44 -17.19
CA TYR A 73 -2.95 4.31 -17.85
C TYR A 73 -3.87 3.42 -18.66
N GLU A 74 -5.16 3.69 -18.68
CA GLU A 74 -6.19 2.82 -19.32
C GLU A 74 -6.12 1.37 -18.79
N LYS A 75 -5.81 1.21 -17.49
CA LYS A 75 -5.81 -0.11 -16.86
C LYS A 75 -7.24 -0.58 -16.63
N THR A 76 -7.53 -1.79 -17.08
CA THR A 76 -8.88 -2.40 -16.97
C THR A 76 -8.89 -3.66 -16.11
N ASP A 77 -7.73 -4.06 -15.57
CA ASP A 77 -7.58 -5.33 -14.85
C ASP A 77 -8.18 -5.35 -13.44
N GLY A 78 -8.58 -4.17 -12.92
CA GLY A 78 -9.18 -4.01 -11.60
C GLY A 78 -8.27 -4.42 -10.45
N TYR A 79 -6.94 -4.47 -10.70
CA TYR A 79 -5.96 -4.73 -9.67
C TYR A 79 -5.76 -3.48 -8.80
N LYS A 80 -6.01 -3.62 -7.50
CA LYS A 80 -5.83 -2.51 -6.55
C LYS A 80 -4.35 -2.17 -6.42
N SER A 81 -3.94 -1.04 -6.97
CA SER A 81 -2.61 -0.48 -6.70
C SER A 81 -2.55 0.04 -5.26
N LEU A 82 -1.51 -0.29 -4.55
CA LEU A 82 -1.36 0.02 -3.13
C LEU A 82 -0.04 0.74 -2.88
N LEU A 83 -0.05 1.63 -1.91
CA LEU A 83 1.15 2.22 -1.38
C LEU A 83 1.79 1.23 -0.40
N TRP A 84 2.77 0.46 -0.86
CA TRP A 84 3.39 -0.61 -0.08
C TRP A 84 4.64 -0.17 0.68
N LEU A 85 4.81 -0.78 1.87
CA LEU A 85 6.02 -0.75 2.67
C LEU A 85 6.40 -2.17 3.08
N TRP A 86 7.68 -2.50 2.97
CA TRP A 86 8.20 -3.71 3.56
C TRP A 86 8.17 -3.63 5.09
N CYS A 87 7.95 -4.78 5.76
CA CYS A 87 7.98 -4.82 7.22
C CYS A 87 9.30 -4.32 7.80
N GLY A 88 10.43 -4.51 7.09
CA GLY A 88 11.73 -3.98 7.49
C GLY A 88 11.79 -2.45 7.51
N ASP A 89 11.04 -1.77 6.65
CA ASP A 89 10.99 -0.30 6.61
C ASP A 89 10.25 0.31 7.81
N LEU A 90 9.49 -0.51 8.53
CA LEU A 90 8.76 -0.09 9.73
C LEU A 90 9.62 -0.18 11.00
N LEU A 91 10.77 -0.85 10.94
CA LEU A 91 11.65 -1.02 12.10
C LEU A 91 12.40 0.27 12.43
N PRO A 92 12.71 0.52 13.71
CA PRO A 92 13.55 1.64 14.13
C PRO A 92 14.95 1.59 13.52
N ASP A 93 15.50 0.39 13.30
CA ASP A 93 16.75 0.16 12.57
C ASP A 93 16.45 -0.59 11.26
N PRO A 94 16.49 0.09 10.10
CA PRO A 94 16.21 -0.52 8.80
C PRO A 94 17.23 -1.60 8.38
N LYS A 95 18.34 -1.75 9.10
CA LYS A 95 19.33 -2.82 8.87
C LYS A 95 18.88 -4.16 9.43
N VAL A 96 17.90 -4.17 10.31
CA VAL A 96 17.35 -5.39 10.90
C VAL A 96 16.16 -5.84 10.07
N VAL A 97 16.41 -6.71 9.09
CA VAL A 97 15.32 -7.38 8.34
C VAL A 97 14.85 -8.56 9.18
N GLN A 98 13.66 -8.48 9.76
CA GLN A 98 13.05 -9.62 10.43
C GLN A 98 12.43 -10.57 9.40
N TRP A 99 13.09 -11.71 9.18
CA TRP A 99 12.52 -12.84 8.47
C TRP A 99 11.91 -13.79 9.52
N MET A 100 10.65 -14.15 9.31
CA MET A 100 9.97 -15.12 10.15
C MET A 100 9.96 -16.47 9.43
N TYR A 101 10.35 -17.53 10.14
CA TYR A 101 10.44 -18.87 9.57
C TYR A 101 9.43 -19.80 10.22
N TYR A 102 8.74 -20.53 9.40
CA TYR A 102 7.84 -21.61 9.81
C TYR A 102 8.38 -22.95 9.31
N THR A 103 8.46 -23.93 10.21
CA THR A 103 8.79 -25.31 9.86
C THR A 103 7.56 -26.20 10.02
N GLU A 104 7.54 -27.37 9.34
CA GLU A 104 6.43 -28.33 9.50
C GLU A 104 6.21 -28.82 10.94
N ASN A 105 7.25 -28.75 11.77
CA ASN A 105 7.19 -29.09 13.19
C ASN A 105 7.06 -27.85 14.10
N GLY A 106 6.98 -26.66 13.51
CA GLY A 106 6.78 -25.41 14.23
C GLY A 106 5.34 -25.24 14.69
N ASP A 107 5.17 -24.34 15.66
CA ASP A 107 3.85 -23.94 16.14
C ASP A 107 3.33 -22.75 15.30
N PRO A 108 2.26 -22.92 14.49
CA PRO A 108 1.68 -21.83 13.73
C PRO A 108 1.12 -20.72 14.60
N GLU A 109 0.64 -21.03 15.81
CA GLU A 109 0.06 -20.04 16.72
C GLU A 109 1.16 -19.15 17.30
N GLN A 110 2.30 -19.72 17.67
CA GLN A 110 3.46 -18.94 18.12
C GLN A 110 3.91 -17.95 17.04
N LEU A 111 4.11 -18.43 15.80
CA LEU A 111 4.53 -17.56 14.70
C LEU A 111 3.50 -16.47 14.42
N CYS A 112 2.20 -16.81 14.43
CA CYS A 112 1.14 -15.80 14.27
C CYS A 112 1.11 -14.81 15.44
N GLY A 113 1.45 -15.23 16.65
CA GLY A 113 1.62 -14.35 17.81
C GLY A 113 2.72 -13.31 17.57
N GLU A 114 3.88 -13.75 17.09
CA GLU A 114 5.01 -12.85 16.75
C GLU A 114 4.64 -11.87 15.62
N ILE A 115 4.01 -12.36 14.55
CA ILE A 115 3.53 -11.52 13.45
C ILE A 115 2.48 -10.51 13.95
N ARG A 116 1.54 -10.96 14.77
CA ARG A 116 0.52 -10.09 15.36
C ARG A 116 1.14 -8.97 16.19
N GLN A 117 2.11 -9.31 17.04
CA GLN A 117 2.81 -8.32 17.86
C GLN A 117 3.51 -7.28 16.97
N PHE A 118 4.19 -7.72 15.92
CA PHE A 118 4.82 -6.81 14.96
C PHE A 118 3.79 -5.89 14.28
N ILE A 119 2.64 -6.43 13.86
CA ILE A 119 1.57 -5.62 13.26
C ILE A 119 1.10 -4.56 14.26
N VAL A 120 0.86 -4.93 15.50
CA VAL A 120 0.38 -4.00 16.55
C VAL A 120 1.42 -2.92 16.85
N ASP A 121 2.69 -3.30 16.98
CA ASP A 121 3.75 -2.38 17.41
C ASP A 121 4.22 -1.42 16.30
N TYR A 122 4.18 -1.86 15.04
CA TYR A 122 4.77 -1.10 13.93
C TYR A 122 3.79 -0.77 12.81
N ALA A 123 2.96 -1.72 12.39
CA ALA A 123 2.04 -1.50 11.28
C ALA A 123 0.83 -0.64 11.69
N GLU A 124 0.25 -0.84 12.87
CA GLU A 124 -0.86 -0.01 13.35
C GLU A 124 -0.49 1.47 13.49
N PRO A 125 0.66 1.86 14.09
CA PRO A 125 1.10 3.24 14.09
C PRO A 125 1.34 3.81 12.68
N PHE A 126 1.84 3.00 11.75
CA PHE A 126 1.97 3.40 10.34
C PHE A 126 0.60 3.66 9.72
N PHE A 127 -0.37 2.76 9.87
CA PHE A 127 -1.72 2.93 9.36
C PHE A 127 -2.36 4.21 9.91
N VAL A 128 -2.38 4.37 11.23
CA VAL A 128 -2.99 5.55 11.88
C VAL A 128 -2.39 6.85 11.36
N ARG A 129 -1.07 6.93 11.23
CA ARG A 129 -0.38 8.12 10.72
C ARG A 129 -0.71 8.41 9.26
N ASN A 130 -0.96 7.37 8.45
CA ASN A 130 -1.25 7.52 7.03
C ASN A 130 -2.75 7.43 6.71
N HIS A 131 -3.63 7.83 7.61
CA HIS A 131 -5.05 7.98 7.32
C HIS A 131 -5.40 9.40 6.87
N ASP A 132 -4.63 10.40 7.27
CA ASP A 132 -4.80 11.79 6.81
C ASP A 132 -4.19 11.99 5.43
N TRP A 133 -4.89 12.74 4.55
CA TRP A 133 -4.40 12.99 3.19
C TRP A 133 -3.04 13.68 3.15
N LYS A 134 -2.82 14.64 4.05
CA LYS A 134 -1.54 15.34 4.10
C LYS A 134 -0.39 14.36 4.36
N ASP A 135 -0.56 13.47 5.33
CA ASP A 135 0.47 12.49 5.70
C ASP A 135 0.64 11.41 4.62
N ILE A 136 -0.45 10.95 3.99
CA ILE A 136 -0.40 10.05 2.82
C ILE A 136 0.41 10.71 1.70
N SER A 137 0.01 11.90 1.27
CA SER A 137 0.63 12.59 0.14
C SER A 137 2.09 12.95 0.42
N ASP A 138 2.41 13.37 1.65
CA ASP A 138 3.79 13.62 2.07
C ASP A 138 4.62 12.34 2.03
N SER A 139 4.08 11.23 2.49
CA SER A 139 4.75 9.93 2.45
C SER A 139 5.02 9.48 1.02
N ILE A 140 4.07 9.69 0.10
CA ILE A 140 4.24 9.37 -1.32
C ILE A 140 5.33 10.25 -1.94
N VAL A 141 5.24 11.57 -1.78
CA VAL A 141 6.13 12.51 -2.45
C VAL A 141 7.56 12.47 -1.88
N LYS A 142 7.71 12.34 -0.55
CA LYS A 142 9.04 12.29 0.10
C LYS A 142 9.81 11.02 -0.19
N ARG A 143 9.14 9.90 -0.30
CA ARG A 143 9.80 8.61 -0.54
C ARG A 143 10.43 8.50 -1.90
N LYS A 144 10.04 9.38 -2.87
CA LYS A 144 10.46 9.27 -4.26
C LYS A 144 10.48 7.80 -4.64
N TYR A 145 9.29 7.18 -4.53
CA TYR A 145 9.16 5.73 -4.65
C TYR A 145 10.04 5.28 -5.79
N ALA A 146 11.02 4.47 -5.44
CA ALA A 146 11.95 3.85 -6.38
C ALA A 146 11.22 2.87 -7.33
N ASP A 147 9.90 2.83 -7.27
CA ASP A 147 9.10 2.12 -8.24
C ASP A 147 9.28 2.75 -9.59
N ALA A 148 9.68 1.91 -10.52
CA ALA A 148 9.99 2.28 -11.89
C ALA A 148 8.88 3.10 -12.58
N GLU A 149 7.73 3.24 -11.97
CA GLU A 149 6.57 3.89 -12.57
C GLU A 149 6.33 5.33 -12.14
N GLY A 150 6.79 5.78 -10.96
CA GLY A 150 6.66 7.19 -10.51
C GLY A 150 5.23 7.79 -10.49
N THR A 151 4.27 7.02 -10.94
CA THR A 151 2.89 7.40 -11.17
C THR A 151 2.17 7.86 -9.91
N PRO A 152 2.30 7.13 -8.78
CA PRO A 152 1.66 7.57 -7.52
C PRO A 152 2.15 8.95 -7.07
N VAL A 153 3.42 9.28 -7.34
CA VAL A 153 4.00 10.58 -6.97
C VAL A 153 3.38 11.71 -7.80
N ALA A 154 3.30 11.54 -9.13
CA ALA A 154 2.68 12.55 -10.00
C ALA A 154 1.19 12.77 -9.64
N VAL A 155 0.44 11.67 -9.42
CA VAL A 155 -0.98 11.76 -9.06
C VAL A 155 -1.17 12.38 -7.67
N ALA A 156 -0.30 12.06 -6.70
CA ALA A 156 -0.33 12.73 -5.39
C ALA A 156 -0.06 14.24 -5.50
N MET A 157 0.88 14.65 -6.38
CA MET A 157 1.12 16.07 -6.66
C MET A 157 -0.10 16.75 -7.28
N TYR A 158 -0.81 16.10 -8.21
CA TYR A 158 -2.08 16.62 -8.74
C TYR A 158 -3.10 16.88 -7.62
N TYR A 159 -3.32 15.90 -6.75
CA TYR A 159 -4.26 16.03 -5.62
C TYR A 159 -3.79 17.01 -4.53
N ARG A 160 -2.55 17.48 -4.59
CA ARG A 160 -2.04 18.59 -3.76
C ARG A 160 -2.21 19.95 -4.42
N GLY A 161 -2.73 20.02 -5.65
CA GLY A 161 -2.78 21.25 -6.44
C GLY A 161 -1.43 21.64 -7.05
N GLU A 162 -0.49 20.69 -7.15
CA GLU A 162 0.89 20.88 -7.62
C GLU A 162 1.08 20.21 -9.01
N GLN A 163 0.10 20.35 -9.90
CA GLN A 163 0.08 19.64 -11.20
C GLN A 163 1.33 19.90 -12.03
N ASP A 164 1.81 21.14 -12.12
CA ASP A 164 3.01 21.48 -12.89
C ASP A 164 4.25 20.73 -12.36
N ARG A 165 4.40 20.62 -11.05
CA ARG A 165 5.47 19.83 -10.43
C ARG A 165 5.35 18.33 -10.76
N GLY A 166 4.14 17.82 -10.85
CA GLY A 166 3.89 16.45 -11.28
C GLY A 166 4.28 16.22 -12.75
N ILE A 167 4.03 17.18 -13.63
CA ILE A 167 4.46 17.18 -15.03
C ILE A 167 5.98 17.16 -15.13
N ASP A 168 6.65 18.05 -14.41
CA ASP A 168 8.11 18.12 -14.40
C ASP A 168 8.74 16.84 -13.87
N TYR A 169 8.22 16.34 -12.74
CA TYR A 169 8.68 15.08 -12.14
C TYR A 169 8.56 13.90 -13.10
N TRP A 170 7.40 13.72 -13.77
CA TRP A 170 7.19 12.64 -14.72
C TRP A 170 8.06 12.80 -15.97
N THR A 171 8.23 14.03 -16.44
CA THR A 171 9.09 14.33 -17.58
C THR A 171 10.55 13.96 -17.31
N GLU A 172 11.06 14.21 -16.09
CA GLU A 172 12.41 13.80 -15.70
C GLU A 172 12.56 12.27 -15.61
N ILE A 173 11.54 11.58 -15.09
CA ILE A 173 11.53 10.10 -15.10
C ILE A 173 11.63 9.57 -16.54
N LEU A 174 10.86 10.13 -17.46
CA LEU A 174 10.89 9.72 -18.86
C LEU A 174 12.24 9.98 -19.53
N LYS A 175 12.94 11.05 -19.18
CA LYS A 175 14.29 11.31 -19.70
C LYS A 175 15.31 10.26 -19.27
N GLY A 176 15.16 9.73 -18.05
CA GLY A 176 16.05 8.70 -17.49
C GLY A 176 15.75 7.27 -17.96
N ARG A 177 14.70 7.04 -18.74
CA ARG A 177 14.33 5.72 -19.26
C ARG A 177 14.88 5.48 -20.65
N ASP A 178 15.67 4.42 -20.83
CA ASP A 178 16.20 4.00 -22.13
C ASP A 178 15.10 3.56 -23.10
N ASN A 179 14.01 2.99 -22.58
CA ASN A 179 12.87 2.51 -23.36
C ASN A 179 11.59 3.26 -22.92
N ARG A 180 11.34 4.42 -23.52
CA ARG A 180 10.04 5.07 -23.41
C ARG A 180 9.00 4.22 -24.14
N ASN A 181 7.87 3.96 -23.48
CA ASN A 181 6.77 3.27 -24.12
C ASN A 181 5.61 4.24 -24.39
N GLU A 182 4.76 3.87 -25.33
CA GLU A 182 3.61 4.69 -25.74
C GLU A 182 2.66 4.98 -24.55
N LYS A 183 2.57 4.09 -23.59
CA LYS A 183 1.72 4.28 -22.39
C LYS A 183 2.22 5.41 -21.49
N ASP A 184 3.55 5.57 -21.36
CA ASP A 184 4.15 6.63 -20.57
C ASP A 184 3.88 8.02 -21.18
N GLU A 185 3.98 8.12 -22.50
CA GLU A 185 3.68 9.35 -23.23
C GLU A 185 2.16 9.66 -23.18
N LEU A 186 1.31 8.64 -23.31
CA LEU A 186 -0.14 8.77 -23.16
C LEU A 186 -0.51 9.24 -21.76
N PHE A 187 0.09 8.66 -20.73
CA PHE A 187 -0.09 9.11 -19.35
C PHE A 187 0.21 10.60 -19.22
N LEU A 188 1.39 11.05 -19.66
CA LEU A 188 1.79 12.44 -19.56
C LEU A 188 0.83 13.39 -20.31
N LYS A 189 0.37 12.97 -21.50
CA LYS A 189 -0.60 13.72 -22.30
C LYS A 189 -1.92 13.89 -21.56
N LYS A 190 -2.47 12.79 -20.99
CA LYS A 190 -3.71 12.80 -20.21
C LYS A 190 -3.55 13.62 -18.93
N TYR A 191 -2.44 13.42 -18.20
CA TYR A 191 -2.15 14.14 -16.98
C TYR A 191 -2.11 15.66 -17.17
N ARG A 192 -1.52 16.14 -18.28
CA ARG A 192 -1.52 17.56 -18.64
C ARG A 192 -2.90 18.12 -18.94
N SER A 193 -3.83 17.28 -19.41
CA SER A 193 -5.20 17.67 -19.74
C SER A 193 -6.16 17.62 -18.55
N LEU A 194 -5.71 17.19 -17.36
CA LEU A 194 -6.55 17.19 -16.18
C LEU A 194 -6.97 18.61 -15.82
N PRO A 195 -8.24 18.83 -15.41
CA PRO A 195 -8.69 20.12 -14.92
C PRO A 195 -7.96 20.48 -13.62
N PRO A 196 -7.91 21.77 -13.23
CA PRO A 196 -7.40 22.17 -11.93
C PRO A 196 -8.15 21.42 -10.82
N TYR A 197 -7.39 20.89 -9.84
CA TYR A 197 -7.96 20.13 -8.76
C TYR A 197 -8.67 21.04 -7.74
N ASP A 198 -9.87 20.66 -7.30
CA ASP A 198 -10.75 21.47 -6.43
C ASP A 198 -10.53 21.27 -4.92
N GLY A 199 -9.61 20.39 -4.51
CA GLY A 199 -9.27 20.14 -3.11
C GLY A 199 -10.22 19.18 -2.36
N ASP A 200 -11.10 18.44 -3.04
CA ASP A 200 -12.08 17.58 -2.40
C ASP A 200 -11.49 16.42 -1.60
N ILE A 201 -10.42 15.78 -2.08
CA ILE A 201 -9.74 14.68 -1.37
C ILE A 201 -9.19 15.11 -0.01
N GLN A 202 -8.68 16.34 0.09
CA GLN A 202 -8.18 16.91 1.34
C GLN A 202 -9.27 17.04 2.40
N ARG A 203 -10.50 17.40 1.97
CA ARG A 203 -11.66 17.51 2.87
C ARG A 203 -12.17 16.14 3.31
N ARG A 204 -12.19 15.16 2.39
CA ARG A 204 -12.71 13.81 2.69
C ARG A 204 -11.82 13.01 3.62
N TYR A 205 -10.51 13.14 3.49
CA TYR A 205 -9.53 12.40 4.27
C TYR A 205 -8.75 13.31 5.24
N SER A 206 -9.43 14.29 5.84
CA SER A 206 -8.90 15.03 6.99
C SER A 206 -9.08 14.23 8.28
N VAL A 207 -8.25 14.51 9.28
CA VAL A 207 -8.34 13.88 10.61
C VAL A 207 -9.77 13.99 11.16
N GLU A 208 -10.37 15.18 11.08
CA GLU A 208 -11.72 15.45 11.59
C GLU A 208 -12.80 14.63 10.87
N ALA A 209 -12.68 14.48 9.55
CA ALA A 209 -13.63 13.71 8.75
C ALA A 209 -13.56 12.21 9.10
N ILE A 210 -12.35 11.68 9.29
CA ILE A 210 -12.11 10.28 9.64
C ILE A 210 -12.57 9.98 11.06
N GLU A 211 -12.24 10.83 12.03
CA GLU A 211 -12.71 10.68 13.40
C GLU A 211 -14.24 10.79 13.50
N GLY A 212 -14.83 11.70 12.74
CA GLY A 212 -16.29 11.84 12.64
C GLY A 212 -16.96 10.60 12.04
N ALA A 213 -16.32 9.92 11.08
CA ALA A 213 -16.82 8.67 10.52
C ALA A 213 -16.71 7.50 11.53
N ARG A 214 -15.62 7.43 12.29
CA ARG A 214 -15.40 6.40 13.32
C ARG A 214 -16.42 6.49 14.49
N LYS A 215 -16.82 7.70 14.89
CA LYS A 215 -17.80 7.92 15.95
C LYS A 215 -19.24 7.55 15.55
N ARG A 216 -19.51 7.35 14.26
CA ARG A 216 -20.83 6.99 13.71
C ARG A 216 -21.02 5.50 13.45
N LYS A 217 -19.96 4.69 13.58
CA LYS A 217 -19.97 3.22 13.53
C LYS A 217 -20.04 2.62 14.94
#